data_7e2a32f6f967cb2c9bba36d265f93689
#
_entry.id   7e2a32f6f967cb2c9bba36d265f93689
#
_cell.length_a   1.000
_cell.length_b   1.000
_cell.length_c   1.000
_cell.angle_alpha   90.00
_cell.angle_beta   90.00
_cell.angle_gamma   90.00
#
_symmetry.space_group_name_H-M   'P 1'
#
loop_
_entity.id
_entity.type
_entity.pdbx_description
1 polymer ?
#
loop_
_entity_poly.entity_id
_entity_poly.type
_entity_poly.pdbx_seq_one_letter_code
_entity_poly.pdbx_strand_id
1 'polypeptide(L)'
;MRILTPATVDQLLASIPERSPFGARDRALIVFDLHTGLRSHELVALNVGHVLTRDGSPREWLEVVGKGGFHRQVPLNSAARQAILDLVQFNQSRGFSVAPEAPLLVTRCHRRLPTRSLRDIIQRYRERADLDVRCSPHTLRHTFASRLAGCAPLPVVQVALGHARLSSTQVYTHTTPAQLAAGVARLAGG
;
A
#
# COMPACT_ATOMS: atom_id res chain seq x y z
N MET A 1 15.02 3.82 -13.88
CA MET A 1 14.33 3.73 -12.59
C MET A 1 14.16 2.27 -12.27
N ARG A 2 14.66 1.77 -11.12
CA ARG A 2 14.67 0.32 -10.83
C ARG A 2 13.37 -0.07 -10.13
N ILE A 3 12.72 -1.12 -10.61
CA ILE A 3 11.59 -1.83 -9.98
C ILE A 3 12.13 -3.04 -9.23
N LEU A 4 11.40 -3.53 -8.24
CA LEU A 4 11.75 -4.76 -7.54
C LEU A 4 11.20 -5.96 -8.31
N THR A 5 12.05 -6.97 -8.54
CA THR A 5 11.60 -8.26 -9.05
C THR A 5 10.82 -9.02 -7.98
N PRO A 6 10.01 -10.03 -8.34
CA PRO A 6 9.34 -10.89 -7.35
C PRO A 6 10.34 -11.46 -6.33
N ALA A 7 11.46 -12.02 -6.79
CA ALA A 7 12.50 -12.55 -5.91
C ALA A 7 13.08 -11.50 -4.95
N THR A 8 13.27 -10.26 -5.41
CA THR A 8 13.74 -9.16 -4.56
C THR A 8 12.70 -8.77 -3.51
N VAL A 9 11.41 -8.81 -3.85
CA VAL A 9 10.31 -8.58 -2.90
C VAL A 9 10.30 -9.67 -1.83
N ASP A 10 10.43 -10.95 -2.24
CA ASP A 10 10.47 -12.08 -1.32
C ASP A 10 11.67 -11.99 -0.36
N GLN A 11 12.86 -11.65 -0.87
CA GLN A 11 14.05 -11.41 -0.05
C GLN A 11 13.83 -10.28 0.95
N LEU A 12 13.25 -9.15 0.52
CA LEU A 12 12.92 -8.02 1.38
C LEU A 12 11.97 -8.45 2.51
N LEU A 13 10.90 -9.17 2.18
CA LEU A 13 9.93 -9.65 3.17
C LEU A 13 10.52 -10.73 4.09
N ALA A 14 11.34 -11.64 3.57
CA ALA A 14 12.01 -12.67 4.36
C ALA A 14 13.02 -12.09 5.37
N SER A 15 13.57 -10.90 5.08
CA SER A 15 14.49 -10.23 5.99
C SER A 15 13.83 -9.68 7.26
N ILE A 16 12.50 -9.64 7.32
CA ILE A 16 11.75 -9.15 8.47
C ILE A 16 11.66 -10.24 9.53
N PRO A 17 12.28 -10.08 10.72
CA PRO A 17 12.29 -11.14 11.71
C PRO A 17 10.89 -11.35 12.30
N GLU A 18 10.46 -12.57 12.40
CA GLU A 18 9.17 -12.93 13.01
C GLU A 18 9.07 -12.47 14.47
N ARG A 19 10.18 -12.57 15.23
CA ARG A 19 10.25 -12.17 16.63
C ARG A 19 10.46 -10.66 16.84
N SER A 20 10.51 -9.86 15.76
CA SER A 20 10.62 -8.41 15.90
C SER A 20 9.34 -7.84 16.52
N PRO A 21 9.45 -6.98 17.56
CA PRO A 21 8.27 -6.37 18.21
C PRO A 21 7.33 -5.63 17.24
N PHE A 22 7.83 -5.19 16.08
CA PHE A 22 7.08 -4.50 15.03
C PHE A 22 7.18 -5.20 13.67
N GLY A 23 7.72 -6.41 13.60
CA GLY A 23 7.92 -7.14 12.35
C GLY A 23 6.61 -7.42 11.62
N ALA A 24 5.57 -7.86 12.32
CA ALA A 24 4.27 -8.12 11.74
C ALA A 24 3.66 -6.85 11.09
N ARG A 25 3.71 -5.72 11.81
CA ARG A 25 3.27 -4.42 11.26
C ARG A 25 4.09 -4.03 10.02
N ASP A 26 5.41 -4.14 10.09
CA ASP A 26 6.30 -3.70 9.02
C ASP A 26 6.12 -4.57 7.76
N ARG A 27 5.92 -5.88 7.93
CA ARG A 27 5.58 -6.80 6.84
C ARG A 27 4.26 -6.41 6.19
N ALA A 28 3.20 -6.28 6.99
CA ALA A 28 1.87 -5.94 6.50
C ALA A 28 1.85 -4.57 5.81
N LEU A 29 2.57 -3.58 6.34
CA LEU A 29 2.75 -2.26 5.74
C LEU A 29 3.40 -2.36 4.36
N ILE A 30 4.50 -3.11 4.21
CA ILE A 30 5.21 -3.25 2.93
C ILE A 30 4.33 -3.98 1.91
N VAL A 31 3.63 -5.05 2.31
CA VAL A 31 2.69 -5.76 1.43
C VAL A 31 1.56 -4.84 1.00
N PHE A 32 0.96 -4.09 1.92
CA PHE A 32 -0.11 -3.15 1.61
C PHE A 32 0.34 -2.08 0.59
N ASP A 33 1.53 -1.50 0.77
CA ASP A 33 2.10 -0.50 -0.15
C ASP A 33 2.37 -1.10 -1.55
N LEU A 34 2.91 -2.32 -1.62
CA LEU A 34 3.14 -3.07 -2.87
C LEU A 34 1.86 -3.41 -3.64
N HIS A 35 0.71 -3.50 -2.97
CA HIS A 35 -0.57 -3.87 -3.58
C HIS A 35 -1.55 -2.70 -3.77
N THR A 36 -1.20 -1.50 -3.29
CA THR A 36 -2.02 -0.29 -3.44
C THR A 36 -1.32 0.83 -4.18
N GLY A 37 0.01 0.85 -4.15
CA GLY A 37 0.83 1.89 -4.78
C GLY A 37 0.51 3.29 -4.28
N LEU A 38 0.12 3.45 -3.03
CA LEU A 38 -0.19 4.74 -2.42
C LEU A 38 1.06 5.64 -2.36
N ARG A 39 0.84 6.96 -2.32
CA ARG A 39 1.94 7.87 -1.97
C ARG A 39 2.22 7.77 -0.47
N SER A 40 3.48 7.99 -0.06
CA SER A 40 3.88 7.86 1.35
C SER A 40 2.98 8.66 2.31
N HIS A 41 2.60 9.89 1.94
CA HIS A 41 1.72 10.71 2.76
C HIS A 41 0.27 10.21 2.78
N GLU A 42 -0.22 9.64 1.68
CA GLU A 42 -1.54 9.01 1.62
C GLU A 42 -1.59 7.77 2.52
N LEU A 43 -0.56 6.92 2.43
CA LEU A 43 -0.44 5.69 3.22
C LEU A 43 -0.44 5.98 4.72
N VAL A 44 0.42 6.89 5.19
CA VAL A 44 0.50 7.22 6.63
C VAL A 44 -0.70 8.02 7.14
N ALA A 45 -1.47 8.66 6.26
CA ALA A 45 -2.69 9.39 6.64
C ALA A 45 -3.88 8.48 6.92
N LEU A 46 -3.82 7.19 6.57
CA LEU A 46 -4.93 6.27 6.74
C LEU A 46 -5.30 6.10 8.21
N ASN A 47 -6.62 6.10 8.46
CA ASN A 47 -7.24 5.67 9.70
C ASN A 47 -7.84 4.28 9.53
N VAL A 48 -8.14 3.61 10.62
CA VAL A 48 -8.81 2.31 10.64
C VAL A 48 -10.15 2.35 9.87
N GLY A 49 -10.98 3.37 10.09
CA GLY A 49 -12.26 3.53 9.40
C GLY A 49 -12.17 3.81 7.91
N HIS A 50 -10.97 4.19 7.37
CA HIS A 50 -10.77 4.31 5.92
C HIS A 50 -10.64 2.95 5.24
N VAL A 51 -10.19 1.92 5.97
CA VAL A 51 -9.87 0.59 5.43
C VAL A 51 -10.83 -0.50 5.88
N LEU A 52 -11.56 -0.29 7.00
CA LEU A 52 -12.58 -1.19 7.49
C LEU A 52 -13.99 -0.63 7.28
N THR A 53 -14.95 -1.50 7.11
CA THR A 53 -16.38 -1.24 7.20
C THR A 53 -16.84 -1.25 8.67
N ARG A 54 -18.11 -0.93 8.94
CA ARG A 54 -18.65 -0.90 10.31
C ARG A 54 -18.68 -2.26 10.99
N ASP A 55 -18.79 -3.34 10.22
CA ASP A 55 -18.76 -4.72 10.69
C ASP A 55 -17.34 -5.28 10.89
N GLY A 56 -16.31 -4.44 10.65
CA GLY A 56 -14.90 -4.83 10.82
C GLY A 56 -14.29 -5.55 9.63
N SER A 57 -15.01 -5.71 8.52
CA SER A 57 -14.47 -6.30 7.30
C SER A 57 -13.60 -5.31 6.52
N PRO A 58 -12.53 -5.74 5.84
CA PRO A 58 -11.78 -4.89 4.94
C PRO A 58 -12.65 -4.40 3.79
N ARG A 59 -12.58 -3.10 3.49
CA ARG A 59 -13.27 -2.52 2.33
C ARG A 59 -12.75 -3.13 1.03
N GLU A 60 -13.58 -3.10 0.00
CA GLU A 60 -13.17 -3.49 -1.36
C GLU A 60 -12.47 -2.34 -2.09
N TRP A 61 -12.79 -1.12 -1.71
CA TRP A 61 -12.26 0.12 -2.29
C TRP A 61 -11.78 1.07 -1.21
N LEU A 62 -10.63 1.66 -1.46
CA LEU A 62 -10.05 2.70 -0.61
C LEU A 62 -10.24 4.07 -1.28
N GLU A 63 -10.88 4.99 -0.60
CA GLU A 63 -10.93 6.39 -1.02
C GLU A 63 -9.65 7.11 -0.59
N VAL A 64 -8.99 7.75 -1.55
CA VAL A 64 -7.75 8.48 -1.34
C VAL A 64 -7.92 9.92 -1.80
N VAL A 65 -7.61 10.85 -0.90
CA VAL A 65 -7.57 12.28 -1.22
C VAL A 65 -6.15 12.64 -1.63
N GLY A 66 -5.97 12.98 -2.90
CA GLY A 66 -4.69 13.38 -3.47
C GLY A 66 -4.42 14.89 -3.33
N LYS A 67 -3.29 15.33 -3.89
CA LYS A 67 -2.91 16.75 -3.92
C LYS A 67 -3.99 17.58 -4.64
N GLY A 68 -4.39 18.70 -4.04
CA GLY A 68 -5.43 19.59 -4.58
C GLY A 68 -6.87 19.12 -4.37
N GLY A 69 -7.11 18.18 -3.42
CA GLY A 69 -8.45 17.70 -3.10
C GLY A 69 -9.02 16.69 -4.10
N PHE A 70 -8.22 16.19 -5.05
CA PHE A 70 -8.68 15.17 -5.98
C PHE A 70 -8.92 13.85 -5.28
N HIS A 71 -10.15 13.35 -5.36
CA HIS A 71 -10.53 12.03 -4.85
C HIS A 71 -10.29 10.96 -5.91
N ARG A 72 -9.73 9.83 -5.50
CA ARG A 72 -9.68 8.62 -6.32
C ARG A 72 -10.01 7.40 -5.49
N GLN A 73 -10.50 6.37 -6.15
CA GLN A 73 -10.72 5.07 -5.56
C GLN A 73 -9.62 4.10 -5.99
N VAL A 74 -9.07 3.37 -5.04
CA VAL A 74 -8.08 2.31 -5.25
C VAL A 74 -8.72 0.99 -4.85
N PRO A 75 -8.88 0.02 -5.78
CA PRO A 75 -9.42 -1.27 -5.43
C PRO A 75 -8.42 -2.05 -4.59
N LEU A 76 -8.90 -2.78 -3.61
CA LEU A 76 -8.12 -3.58 -2.69
C LEU A 76 -8.24 -5.06 -3.07
N ASN A 77 -7.17 -5.65 -3.58
CA ASN A 77 -7.11 -7.08 -3.85
C ASN A 77 -6.99 -7.90 -2.55
N SER A 78 -7.03 -9.23 -2.65
CA SER A 78 -6.96 -10.12 -1.49
C SER A 78 -5.73 -9.88 -0.62
N ALA A 79 -4.55 -9.67 -1.22
CA ALA A 79 -3.31 -9.42 -0.48
C ALA A 79 -3.34 -8.09 0.29
N ALA A 80 -3.87 -7.01 -0.32
CA ALA A 80 -4.05 -5.74 0.36
C ALA A 80 -5.06 -5.84 1.51
N ARG A 81 -6.16 -6.57 1.31
CA ARG A 81 -7.18 -6.79 2.35
C ARG A 81 -6.65 -7.62 3.51
N GLN A 82 -5.86 -8.66 3.22
CA GLN A 82 -5.18 -9.43 4.27
C GLN A 82 -4.19 -8.56 5.05
N ALA A 83 -3.39 -7.74 4.38
CA ALA A 83 -2.47 -6.83 5.04
C ALA A 83 -3.18 -5.82 5.96
N ILE A 84 -4.39 -5.37 5.61
CA ILE A 84 -5.22 -4.54 6.50
C ILE A 84 -5.58 -5.31 7.78
N LEU A 85 -6.04 -6.56 7.64
CA LEU A 85 -6.36 -7.40 8.82
C LEU A 85 -5.16 -7.61 9.71
N ASP A 86 -3.99 -7.90 9.13
CA ASP A 86 -2.75 -8.08 9.86
C ASP A 86 -2.33 -6.81 10.61
N LEU A 87 -2.50 -5.62 10.02
CA LEU A 87 -2.23 -4.33 10.66
C LEU A 87 -3.19 -4.07 11.84
N VAL A 88 -4.47 -4.34 11.65
CA VAL A 88 -5.48 -4.16 12.70
C VAL A 88 -5.25 -5.15 13.84
N GLN A 89 -5.00 -6.41 13.53
CA GLN A 89 -4.66 -7.44 14.52
C GLN A 89 -3.39 -7.08 15.29
N PHE A 90 -2.35 -6.59 14.60
CA PHE A 90 -1.16 -6.07 15.26
C PHE A 90 -1.49 -4.94 16.24
N ASN A 91 -2.29 -3.96 15.82
CA ASN A 91 -2.67 -2.86 16.68
C ASN A 91 -3.42 -3.35 17.92
N GLN A 92 -4.40 -4.23 17.76
CA GLN A 92 -5.15 -4.84 18.87
C GLN A 92 -4.24 -5.61 19.83
N SER A 93 -3.35 -6.46 19.31
CA SER A 93 -2.44 -7.27 20.12
C SER A 93 -1.44 -6.46 20.96
N ARG A 94 -1.22 -5.20 20.55
CA ARG A 94 -0.31 -4.25 21.20
C ARG A 94 -1.02 -3.19 22.05
N GLY A 95 -2.34 -3.29 22.19
CA GLY A 95 -3.14 -2.32 22.94
C GLY A 95 -3.23 -0.95 22.26
N PHE A 96 -2.97 -0.86 20.95
CA PHE A 96 -3.23 0.36 20.18
C PHE A 96 -4.71 0.45 19.84
N SER A 97 -5.22 1.69 19.76
CA SER A 97 -6.61 1.93 19.37
C SER A 97 -6.87 1.45 17.94
N VAL A 98 -8.02 0.79 17.76
CA VAL A 98 -8.58 0.40 16.46
C VAL A 98 -9.91 1.09 16.19
N ALA A 99 -10.22 2.16 16.92
CA ALA A 99 -11.38 3.01 16.64
C ALA A 99 -11.27 3.58 15.21
N PRO A 100 -12.40 3.89 14.56
CA PRO A 100 -12.41 4.32 13.14
C PRO A 100 -11.51 5.52 12.85
N GLU A 101 -11.36 6.45 13.81
CA GLU A 101 -10.52 7.65 13.70
C GLU A 101 -9.05 7.41 14.07
N ALA A 102 -8.73 6.24 14.65
CA ALA A 102 -7.38 5.90 15.05
C ALA A 102 -6.48 5.70 13.82
N PRO A 103 -5.19 6.07 13.89
CA PRO A 103 -4.25 5.82 12.82
C PRO A 103 -4.09 4.32 12.54
N LEU A 104 -4.13 3.91 11.27
CA LEU A 104 -3.85 2.53 10.87
C LEU A 104 -2.39 2.15 11.15
N LEU A 105 -1.47 3.07 10.85
CA LEU A 105 -0.03 2.89 11.06
C LEU A 105 0.44 3.71 12.26
N VAL A 106 0.95 3.02 13.28
CA VAL A 106 1.35 3.63 14.56
C VAL A 106 2.83 3.41 14.87
N THR A 107 3.40 4.37 15.61
CA THR A 107 4.74 4.28 16.21
C THR A 107 4.66 3.57 17.58
N ARG A 108 5.85 3.30 18.18
CA ARG A 108 5.95 2.77 19.56
C ARG A 108 5.30 3.69 20.60
N CYS A 109 5.19 4.99 20.30
CA CYS A 109 4.62 5.99 21.20
C CYS A 109 3.13 6.24 20.92
N HIS A 110 2.40 5.29 20.37
CA HIS A 110 0.95 5.37 20.07
C HIS A 110 0.57 6.54 19.15
N ARG A 111 1.52 7.06 18.35
CA ARG A 111 1.29 8.16 17.43
C ARG A 111 1.27 7.65 15.99
N ARG A 112 0.61 8.39 15.11
CA ARG A 112 0.64 8.14 13.67
C ARG A 112 2.08 8.02 13.16
N LEU A 113 2.32 7.03 12.30
CA LEU A 113 3.63 6.81 11.67
C LEU A 113 3.98 7.99 10.75
N PRO A 114 5.12 8.68 10.95
CA PRO A 114 5.59 9.72 10.02
C PRO A 114 6.06 9.12 8.70
N THR A 115 5.98 9.88 7.61
CA THR A 115 6.50 9.47 6.29
C THR A 115 8.00 9.16 6.30
N ARG A 116 8.77 9.84 7.15
CA ARG A 116 10.21 9.53 7.34
C ARG A 116 10.39 8.12 7.89
N SER A 117 9.62 7.75 8.91
CA SER A 117 9.71 6.42 9.51
C SER A 117 9.35 5.30 8.53
N LEU A 118 8.42 5.54 7.59
CA LEU A 118 8.12 4.60 6.52
C LEU A 118 9.37 4.31 5.66
N ARG A 119 10.10 5.36 5.30
CA ARG A 119 11.36 5.22 4.55
C ARG A 119 12.41 4.45 5.37
N ASP A 120 12.57 4.80 6.65
CA ASP A 120 13.57 4.19 7.54
C ASP A 120 13.27 2.69 7.76
N ILE A 121 11.98 2.31 7.83
CA ILE A 121 11.55 0.90 7.91
C ILE A 121 11.99 0.13 6.67
N ILE A 122 11.65 0.62 5.48
CA ILE A 122 11.98 -0.05 4.21
C ILE A 122 13.50 -0.14 4.02
N GLN A 123 14.21 0.93 4.33
CA GLN A 123 15.67 0.97 4.23
C GLN A 123 16.34 -0.04 5.15
N ARG A 124 15.87 -0.17 6.40
CA ARG A 124 16.37 -1.16 7.37
C ARG A 124 16.27 -2.59 6.84
N TYR A 125 15.12 -2.95 6.25
CA TYR A 125 14.94 -4.31 5.73
C TYR A 125 15.65 -4.52 4.41
N ARG A 126 15.83 -3.51 3.58
CA ARG A 126 16.69 -3.54 2.42
C ARG A 126 18.14 -3.86 2.82
N GLU A 127 18.68 -3.18 3.84
CA GLU A 127 20.04 -3.39 4.36
C GLU A 127 20.17 -4.79 4.97
N ARG A 128 19.18 -5.23 5.74
CA ARG A 128 19.16 -6.56 6.34
C ARG A 128 19.08 -7.70 5.31
N ALA A 129 18.41 -7.48 4.20
CA ALA A 129 18.31 -8.40 3.08
C ALA A 129 19.55 -8.36 2.15
N ASP A 130 20.51 -7.49 2.43
CA ASP A 130 21.70 -7.23 1.60
C ASP A 130 21.33 -6.98 0.12
N LEU A 131 20.27 -6.20 -0.10
CA LEU A 131 19.81 -5.91 -1.46
C LEU A 131 20.63 -4.78 -2.08
N ASP A 132 21.26 -5.05 -3.21
CA ASP A 132 22.00 -4.05 -4.00
C ASP A 132 21.08 -3.08 -4.77
N VAL A 133 19.77 -3.20 -4.61
CA VAL A 133 18.79 -2.31 -5.22
C VAL A 133 18.29 -1.27 -4.24
N ARG A 134 18.01 -0.07 -4.74
CA ARG A 134 17.42 0.98 -3.91
C ARG A 134 15.97 0.64 -3.59
N CYS A 135 15.64 0.46 -2.30
CA CYS A 135 14.29 0.29 -1.81
C CYS A 135 13.81 1.55 -1.08
N SER A 136 12.62 1.99 -1.41
CA SER A 136 11.97 3.16 -0.82
C SER A 136 10.46 3.05 -1.05
N PRO A 137 9.60 3.81 -0.38
CA PRO A 137 8.18 3.85 -0.68
C PRO A 137 7.90 4.16 -2.17
N HIS A 138 8.70 5.03 -2.76
CA HIS A 138 8.60 5.35 -4.17
C HIS A 138 8.94 4.15 -5.08
N THR A 139 9.95 3.36 -4.71
CA THR A 139 10.31 2.12 -5.43
C THR A 139 9.18 1.08 -5.32
N LEU A 140 8.55 0.92 -4.14
CA LEU A 140 7.41 0.01 -3.96
C LEU A 140 6.23 0.43 -4.85
N ARG A 141 5.90 1.71 -4.86
CA ARG A 141 4.86 2.27 -5.73
C ARG A 141 5.19 2.07 -7.23
N HIS A 142 6.45 2.20 -7.65
CA HIS A 142 6.85 1.92 -9.03
C HIS A 142 6.75 0.44 -9.36
N THR A 143 7.07 -0.42 -8.40
CA THR A 143 6.91 -1.87 -8.54
C THR A 143 5.44 -2.22 -8.72
N PHE A 144 4.54 -1.66 -7.92
CA PHE A 144 3.09 -1.78 -8.13
C PHE A 144 2.67 -1.34 -9.54
N ALA A 145 3.11 -0.15 -9.96
CA ALA A 145 2.77 0.41 -11.28
C ALA A 145 3.23 -0.49 -12.43
N SER A 146 4.47 -1.01 -12.35
CA SER A 146 5.05 -1.89 -13.36
C SER A 146 4.35 -3.25 -13.42
N ARG A 147 4.06 -3.85 -12.26
CA ARG A 147 3.30 -5.10 -12.16
C ARG A 147 1.89 -4.93 -12.74
N LEU A 148 1.22 -3.83 -12.40
CA LEU A 148 -0.11 -3.53 -12.93
C LEU A 148 -0.07 -3.31 -14.46
N ALA A 149 0.95 -2.65 -14.99
CA ALA A 149 1.14 -2.46 -16.43
C ALA A 149 1.37 -3.79 -17.19
N GLY A 150 1.87 -4.81 -16.52
CA GLY A 150 2.02 -6.15 -17.07
C GLY A 150 0.71 -6.93 -17.22
N CYS A 151 -0.36 -6.52 -16.53
CA CYS A 151 -1.64 -7.23 -16.48
C CYS A 151 -2.87 -6.37 -16.76
N ALA A 152 -2.70 -5.06 -16.97
CA ALA A 152 -3.79 -4.12 -17.22
C ALA A 152 -3.39 -3.05 -18.25
N PRO A 153 -4.36 -2.51 -19.04
CA PRO A 153 -4.11 -1.42 -19.97
C PRO A 153 -3.58 -0.15 -19.26
N LEU A 154 -2.78 0.63 -19.99
CA LEU A 154 -2.18 1.86 -19.45
C LEU A 154 -3.17 2.84 -18.79
N PRO A 155 -4.39 3.08 -19.32
CA PRO A 155 -5.37 3.92 -18.63
C PRO A 155 -5.74 3.42 -17.23
N VAL A 156 -5.83 2.10 -17.03
CA VAL A 156 -6.10 1.49 -15.71
C VAL A 156 -4.96 1.80 -14.72
N VAL A 157 -3.71 1.68 -15.17
CA VAL A 157 -2.53 2.00 -14.36
C VAL A 157 -2.52 3.48 -13.96
N GLN A 158 -2.84 4.36 -14.89
CA GLN A 158 -2.88 5.80 -14.65
C GLN A 158 -3.93 6.20 -13.63
N VAL A 159 -5.13 5.61 -13.72
CA VAL A 159 -6.23 5.82 -12.77
C VAL A 159 -5.83 5.31 -11.38
N ALA A 160 -5.31 4.08 -11.28
CA ALA A 160 -4.85 3.49 -10.02
C ALA A 160 -3.81 4.36 -9.31
N LEU A 161 -2.88 4.93 -10.07
CA LEU A 161 -1.82 5.80 -9.54
C LEU A 161 -2.28 7.23 -9.23
N GLY A 162 -3.43 7.66 -9.72
CA GLY A 162 -3.91 9.04 -9.56
C GLY A 162 -2.95 10.05 -10.19
N HIS A 163 -2.54 9.80 -11.44
CA HIS A 163 -1.77 10.75 -12.23
C HIS A 163 -2.70 11.85 -12.75
N ALA A 164 -2.83 12.94 -11.97
CA ALA A 164 -3.68 14.09 -12.29
C ALA A 164 -3.19 14.93 -13.49
N ARG A 165 -2.02 14.63 -14.07
CA ARG A 165 -1.44 15.32 -15.23
C ARG A 165 -1.46 14.43 -16.46
N LEU A 166 -2.65 14.22 -17.00
CA LEU A 166 -2.79 14.07 -18.43
C LEU A 166 -3.77 15.15 -18.87
N SER A 167 -3.22 16.10 -19.59
CA SER A 167 -3.93 17.15 -20.32
C SER A 167 -4.79 16.51 -21.40
N SER A 168 -5.84 15.81 -21.00
CA SER A 168 -7.01 15.55 -21.80
C SER A 168 -8.03 14.79 -20.95
N THR A 169 -9.15 15.40 -20.75
CA THR A 169 -10.41 14.84 -20.23
C THR A 169 -10.82 13.55 -20.95
N GLN A 170 -10.19 13.22 -22.07
CA GLN A 170 -10.50 12.06 -22.91
C GLN A 170 -9.99 10.71 -22.40
N VAL A 171 -8.94 10.64 -21.57
CA VAL A 171 -8.38 9.35 -21.13
C VAL A 171 -9.16 8.74 -19.97
N TYR A 172 -9.84 9.55 -19.16
CA TYR A 172 -10.62 9.07 -18.02
C TYR A 172 -12.00 8.50 -18.39
N THR A 173 -12.50 8.78 -19.60
CA THR A 173 -13.85 8.37 -20.03
C THR A 173 -13.98 6.89 -20.38
N HIS A 174 -12.88 6.12 -20.41
CA HIS A 174 -12.89 4.74 -20.90
C HIS A 174 -12.51 3.66 -19.85
N THR A 175 -12.05 4.06 -18.65
CA THR A 175 -11.73 3.06 -17.63
C THR A 175 -12.87 2.93 -16.63
N THR A 176 -13.57 1.80 -16.66
CA THR A 176 -14.65 1.52 -15.71
C THR A 176 -14.09 1.05 -14.35
N PRO A 177 -14.83 1.23 -13.24
CA PRO A 177 -14.47 0.65 -11.95
C PRO A 177 -14.20 -0.86 -12.02
N ALA A 178 -14.98 -1.59 -12.81
CA ALA A 178 -14.81 -3.03 -13.01
C ALA A 178 -13.45 -3.37 -13.68
N GLN A 179 -13.04 -2.61 -14.69
CA GLN A 179 -11.72 -2.80 -15.34
C GLN A 179 -10.57 -2.49 -14.38
N LEU A 180 -10.73 -1.47 -13.54
CA LEU A 180 -9.74 -1.12 -12.52
C LEU A 180 -9.63 -2.23 -11.47
N ALA A 181 -10.76 -2.70 -10.94
CA ALA A 181 -10.80 -3.80 -9.98
C ALA A 181 -10.18 -5.10 -10.55
N ALA A 182 -10.57 -5.48 -11.78
CA ALA A 182 -10.04 -6.66 -12.45
C ALA A 182 -8.53 -6.59 -12.68
N GLY A 183 -7.99 -5.42 -13.05
CA GLY A 183 -6.56 -5.19 -13.21
C GLY A 183 -5.80 -5.38 -11.90
N VAL A 184 -6.28 -4.79 -10.81
CA VAL A 184 -5.63 -4.87 -9.50
C VAL A 184 -5.79 -6.27 -8.87
N ALA A 185 -6.89 -6.96 -9.11
CA ALA A 185 -7.09 -8.34 -8.62
C ALA A 185 -6.02 -9.31 -9.15
N ARG A 186 -5.59 -9.16 -10.41
CA ARG A 186 -4.55 -10.00 -11.02
C ARG A 186 -3.18 -9.89 -10.33
N LEU A 187 -2.93 -8.81 -9.58
CA LEU A 187 -1.67 -8.66 -8.84
C LEU A 187 -1.58 -9.58 -7.61
N ALA A 188 -2.68 -10.14 -7.14
CA ALA A 188 -2.69 -11.03 -5.97
C ALA A 188 -2.35 -12.49 -6.32
N GLY A 189 -2.43 -12.87 -7.60
CA GLY A 189 -2.24 -14.25 -8.09
C GLY A 189 -0.88 -14.52 -8.74
N GLY A 190 0.06 -13.57 -8.65
CA GLY A 190 1.39 -13.69 -9.28
C GLY A 190 2.52 -13.68 -8.26
#